data_41d47f63d387288aed2724b24ec184e5
#
_entry.id   41d47f63d387288aed2724b24ec184e5
#
_cell.length_a   1.000
_cell.length_b   1.000
_cell.length_c   1.000
_cell.angle_alpha   90.00
_cell.angle_beta   90.00
_cell.angle_gamma   90.00
#
_symmetry.space_group_name_H-M   'P 1'
#
loop_
_entity.id
_entity.type
_entity.pdbx_description
1 polymer ?
#
loop_
_entity_poly.entity_id
_entity_poly.type
_entity_poly.pdbx_seq_one_letter_code
_entity_poly.pdbx_strand_id
1 'polypeptide(L)'
;MARFEISTEYLVQTLVDLLNTPSPTGDTDYAISFVQGELEGMGIHTDRTVKGALLAHIDGLRSTKPRALTAHVDTLGAMVKEIKPNGRLKLVAVNGLMWPTVESEGLSVATQSGRQIRGSMVLANGAAHVNKEASTAPRNADTMEVRLDERTERAEETRLLGIEVGDYVYFDPRVEVSGAGFIRSRFIDDKACVACLLAAVKGMVEAQATPAQRTTLLISNFEEVGHGGMDSVPADLYEMVVLDMACIGEGLRGDEFHCSICLKDSSGPYSKDLSDRIRGLADRRGIDLHPDIYPYYGSDGSAYWRSGGQAQVALIGPGVDTSHGYERTHKDALTDTAQLIAEYLVDE
;
A
#
# COMPACT_ATOMS: atom_id res chain seq x y z
N MET A 1 -9.01 -28.54 -0.35
CA MET A 1 -7.69 -28.42 0.30
C MET A 1 -6.88 -27.43 -0.51
N ALA A 2 -6.15 -26.53 0.16
CA ALA A 2 -5.24 -25.61 -0.50
C ALA A 2 -4.20 -26.38 -1.33
N ARG A 3 -3.85 -25.83 -2.50
CA ARG A 3 -2.88 -26.44 -3.42
C ARG A 3 -1.44 -26.03 -3.09
N PHE A 4 -1.28 -24.89 -2.42
CA PHE A 4 0.01 -24.28 -2.11
C PHE A 4 0.19 -24.13 -0.60
N GLU A 5 1.43 -24.30 -0.15
CA GLU A 5 1.84 -23.94 1.20
C GLU A 5 2.29 -22.49 1.22
N ILE A 6 1.54 -21.62 1.89
CA ILE A 6 1.90 -20.22 2.07
C ILE A 6 2.68 -20.09 3.38
N SER A 7 3.93 -19.68 3.29
CA SER A 7 4.76 -19.41 4.47
C SER A 7 4.29 -18.12 5.16
N THR A 8 3.50 -18.24 6.22
CA THR A 8 3.06 -17.09 7.04
C THR A 8 4.24 -16.35 7.67
N GLU A 9 5.33 -17.08 8.01
CA GLU A 9 6.55 -16.45 8.55
C GLU A 9 7.21 -15.53 7.52
N TYR A 10 7.43 -16.02 6.29
CA TYR A 10 7.96 -15.21 5.20
C TYR A 10 7.04 -14.01 4.91
N LEU A 11 5.73 -14.22 4.82
CA LEU A 11 4.76 -13.18 4.55
C LEU A 11 4.82 -12.06 5.59
N VAL A 12 4.78 -12.41 6.88
CA VAL A 12 4.82 -11.42 7.97
C VAL A 12 6.17 -10.71 8.01
N GLN A 13 7.29 -11.42 7.82
CA GLN A 13 8.61 -10.79 7.78
C GLN A 13 8.74 -9.82 6.60
N THR A 14 8.33 -10.23 5.41
CA THR A 14 8.32 -9.38 4.20
C THR A 14 7.47 -8.12 4.42
N LEU A 15 6.29 -8.26 5.05
CA LEU A 15 5.46 -7.11 5.40
C LEU A 15 6.18 -6.17 6.38
N VAL A 16 6.79 -6.70 7.43
CA VAL A 16 7.54 -5.89 8.42
C VAL A 16 8.68 -5.11 7.75
N ASP A 17 9.42 -5.75 6.84
CA ASP A 17 10.53 -5.12 6.13
C ASP A 17 10.03 -4.03 5.16
N LEU A 18 8.93 -4.28 4.43
CA LEU A 18 8.27 -3.28 3.59
C LEU A 18 7.75 -2.10 4.40
N LEU A 19 7.07 -2.35 5.53
CA LEU A 19 6.53 -1.30 6.40
C LEU A 19 7.63 -0.37 6.92
N ASN A 20 8.81 -0.91 7.24
CA ASN A 20 9.96 -0.12 7.67
C ASN A 20 10.74 0.55 6.53
N THR A 21 10.38 0.29 5.27
CA THR A 21 10.97 0.93 4.10
C THR A 21 10.12 2.11 3.68
N PRO A 22 10.57 3.37 3.84
CA PRO A 22 9.80 4.55 3.44
C PRO A 22 9.50 4.54 1.93
N SER A 23 8.26 4.91 1.59
CA SER A 23 7.84 4.99 0.19
C SER A 23 6.65 5.95 -0.03
N PRO A 24 6.68 7.20 0.45
CA PRO A 24 5.59 8.12 0.11
C PRO A 24 5.50 8.27 -1.40
N THR A 25 4.28 8.47 -1.91
CA THR A 25 4.04 8.63 -3.36
C THR A 25 5.00 9.64 -3.97
N GLY A 26 5.73 9.22 -5.01
CA GLY A 26 6.76 10.02 -5.68
C GLY A 26 8.19 9.77 -5.19
N ASP A 27 8.37 9.05 -4.07
CA ASP A 27 9.68 8.64 -3.54
C ASP A 27 9.65 7.18 -3.08
N THR A 28 9.55 6.25 -4.03
CA THR A 28 9.25 4.84 -3.81
C THR A 28 10.39 3.89 -4.16
N ASP A 29 11.53 4.39 -4.62
CA ASP A 29 12.62 3.58 -5.19
C ASP A 29 13.15 2.51 -4.23
N TYR A 30 13.19 2.77 -2.93
CA TYR A 30 13.63 1.79 -1.94
C TYR A 30 12.68 0.60 -1.85
N ALA A 31 11.36 0.85 -1.79
CA ALA A 31 10.36 -0.20 -1.72
C ALA A 31 10.27 -0.98 -3.03
N ILE A 32 10.32 -0.30 -4.17
CA ILE A 32 10.39 -0.95 -5.50
C ILE A 32 11.63 -1.82 -5.61
N SER A 33 12.81 -1.34 -5.15
CA SER A 33 14.06 -2.14 -5.18
C SER A 33 13.97 -3.38 -4.29
N PHE A 34 13.32 -3.26 -3.13
CA PHE A 34 13.09 -4.39 -2.23
C PHE A 34 12.24 -5.47 -2.93
N VAL A 35 11.08 -5.10 -3.50
CA VAL A 35 10.19 -6.04 -4.19
C VAL A 35 10.87 -6.65 -5.43
N GLN A 36 11.65 -5.85 -6.16
CA GLN A 36 12.45 -6.33 -7.28
C GLN A 36 13.42 -7.42 -6.84
N GLY A 37 14.16 -7.18 -5.75
CA GLY A 37 15.11 -8.17 -5.21
C GLY A 37 14.43 -9.48 -4.81
N GLU A 38 13.25 -9.43 -4.19
CA GLU A 38 12.47 -10.61 -3.83
C GLU A 38 12.05 -11.41 -5.07
N LEU A 39 11.48 -10.76 -6.09
CA LEU A 39 11.03 -11.42 -7.33
C LEU A 39 12.21 -12.01 -8.13
N GLU A 40 13.29 -11.25 -8.27
CA GLU A 40 14.50 -11.73 -8.95
C GLU A 40 15.15 -12.89 -8.19
N GLY A 41 15.12 -12.88 -6.85
CA GLY A 41 15.54 -13.99 -6.00
C GLY A 41 14.72 -15.27 -6.20
N MET A 42 13.47 -15.16 -6.65
CA MET A 42 12.62 -16.28 -7.06
C MET A 42 12.84 -16.69 -8.53
N GLY A 43 13.75 -16.03 -9.26
CA GLY A 43 14.05 -16.29 -10.66
C GLY A 43 13.05 -15.65 -11.64
N ILE A 44 12.28 -14.66 -11.21
CA ILE A 44 11.30 -13.96 -12.04
C ILE A 44 11.97 -12.73 -12.66
N HIS A 45 11.83 -12.59 -13.98
CA HIS A 45 12.33 -11.42 -14.69
C HIS A 45 11.49 -10.18 -14.41
N THR A 46 12.17 -9.06 -14.16
CA THR A 46 11.52 -7.79 -13.84
C THR A 46 12.03 -6.66 -14.73
N ASP A 47 11.15 -5.68 -14.99
CA ASP A 47 11.45 -4.43 -15.68
C ASP A 47 10.90 -3.24 -14.90
N ARG A 48 11.59 -2.10 -14.94
CA ARG A 48 11.06 -0.85 -14.37
C ARG A 48 10.50 0.04 -15.46
N THR A 49 9.35 0.62 -15.19
CA THR A 49 8.79 1.65 -16.05
C THR A 49 9.56 2.97 -15.89
N VAL A 50 9.44 3.88 -16.85
CA VAL A 50 10.03 5.23 -16.74
C VAL A 50 9.46 6.00 -15.53
N LYS A 51 8.22 5.68 -15.13
CA LYS A 51 7.55 6.28 -13.98
C LYS A 51 7.97 5.64 -12.64
N GLY A 52 8.73 4.56 -12.66
CA GLY A 52 9.29 3.89 -11.49
C GLY A 52 8.51 2.67 -10.99
N ALA A 53 7.36 2.34 -11.56
CA ALA A 53 6.65 1.10 -11.22
C ALA A 53 7.44 -0.13 -11.66
N LEU A 54 7.22 -1.29 -11.00
CA LEU A 54 7.87 -2.55 -11.32
C LEU A 54 6.90 -3.47 -12.06
N LEU A 55 7.37 -4.05 -13.17
CA LEU A 55 6.70 -5.11 -13.89
C LEU A 55 7.46 -6.41 -13.70
N ALA A 56 6.74 -7.49 -13.41
CA ALA A 56 7.31 -8.84 -13.42
C ALA A 56 6.51 -9.72 -14.37
N HIS A 57 7.21 -10.51 -15.16
CA HIS A 57 6.62 -11.31 -16.23
C HIS A 57 6.75 -12.79 -15.91
N ILE A 58 5.63 -13.49 -15.86
CA ILE A 58 5.58 -14.92 -15.59
C ILE A 58 4.90 -15.61 -16.77
N ASP A 59 5.63 -16.51 -17.42
CA ASP A 59 5.07 -17.34 -18.49
C ASP A 59 3.98 -18.24 -17.94
N GLY A 60 2.92 -18.43 -18.72
CA GLY A 60 1.82 -19.30 -18.38
C GLY A 60 1.73 -20.49 -19.33
N LEU A 61 0.90 -21.48 -18.96
CA LEU A 61 0.56 -22.61 -19.82
C LEU A 61 -0.13 -22.15 -21.12
N ARG A 62 -0.77 -20.98 -21.08
CA ARG A 62 -1.49 -20.34 -22.20
C ARG A 62 -1.26 -18.84 -22.18
N SER A 63 -1.49 -18.18 -23.32
CA SER A 63 -1.48 -16.72 -23.46
C SER A 63 -2.73 -16.18 -24.16
N THR A 64 -3.83 -16.95 -24.14
CA THR A 64 -5.08 -16.56 -24.81
C THR A 64 -5.92 -15.58 -24.01
N LYS A 65 -5.74 -15.55 -22.69
CA LYS A 65 -6.40 -14.64 -21.75
C LYS A 65 -5.36 -14.11 -20.75
N PRO A 66 -4.44 -13.25 -21.21
CA PRO A 66 -3.38 -12.74 -20.33
C PRO A 66 -3.95 -12.06 -19.09
N ARG A 67 -3.29 -12.25 -17.96
CA ARG A 67 -3.68 -11.73 -16.64
C ARG A 67 -2.71 -10.67 -16.16
N ALA A 68 -3.22 -9.74 -15.37
CA ALA A 68 -2.40 -8.90 -14.51
C ALA A 68 -2.88 -8.99 -13.06
N LEU A 69 -1.92 -8.93 -12.13
CA LEU A 69 -2.18 -8.62 -10.72
C LEU A 69 -1.45 -7.33 -10.39
N THR A 70 -2.12 -6.43 -9.70
CA THR A 70 -1.50 -5.16 -9.26
C THR A 70 -1.66 -4.99 -7.76
N ALA A 71 -0.62 -4.47 -7.13
CA ALA A 71 -0.61 -3.98 -5.75
C ALA A 71 0.29 -2.75 -5.70
N HIS A 72 0.13 -1.85 -4.72
CA HIS A 72 0.95 -0.66 -4.66
C HIS A 72 1.90 -0.62 -3.46
N VAL A 73 3.06 0.02 -3.65
CA VAL A 73 4.04 0.23 -2.57
C VAL A 73 4.06 1.67 -2.08
N ASP A 74 3.46 2.59 -2.84
CA ASP A 74 3.40 3.97 -2.41
C ASP A 74 2.44 4.14 -1.24
N THR A 75 2.76 5.10 -0.38
CA THR A 75 2.07 5.31 0.88
C THR A 75 1.70 6.76 1.07
N LEU A 76 0.85 7.01 2.04
CA LEU A 76 0.61 8.36 2.53
C LEU A 76 1.92 9.01 2.97
N GLY A 77 2.04 10.32 2.72
CA GLY A 77 3.21 11.09 3.06
C GLY A 77 2.98 12.59 2.97
N ALA A 78 4.04 13.34 3.18
CA ALA A 78 4.02 14.79 3.08
C ALA A 78 5.31 15.32 2.47
N MET A 79 5.27 16.60 2.09
CA MET A 79 6.45 17.36 1.63
C MET A 79 6.57 18.66 2.41
N VAL A 80 7.79 19.14 2.55
CA VAL A 80 8.08 20.48 3.12
C VAL A 80 7.49 21.52 2.19
N LYS A 81 6.50 22.27 2.67
CA LYS A 81 5.88 23.38 1.95
C LYS A 81 6.55 24.72 2.25
N GLU A 82 6.98 24.90 3.50
CA GLU A 82 7.55 26.15 3.97
C GLU A 82 8.49 25.91 5.15
N ILE A 83 9.63 26.59 5.15
CA ILE A 83 10.48 26.73 6.33
C ILE A 83 10.10 28.03 7.02
N LYS A 84 9.44 27.92 8.18
CA LYS A 84 8.90 29.06 8.93
C LYS A 84 10.01 29.92 9.54
N PRO A 85 9.76 31.22 9.83
CA PRO A 85 10.76 32.09 10.43
C PRO A 85 11.36 31.56 11.75
N ASN A 86 10.60 30.73 12.51
CA ASN A 86 11.04 30.10 13.75
C ASN A 86 11.80 28.77 13.53
N GLY A 87 12.21 28.44 12.31
CA GLY A 87 12.94 27.22 11.96
C GLY A 87 12.09 25.96 11.84
N ARG A 88 10.80 26.00 12.20
CA ARG A 88 9.88 24.85 12.06
C ARG A 88 9.39 24.70 10.62
N LEU A 89 8.86 23.51 10.29
CA LEU A 89 8.39 23.24 8.93
C LEU A 89 6.88 23.19 8.87
N LYS A 90 6.31 23.84 7.86
CA LYS A 90 4.94 23.63 7.42
C LYS A 90 4.96 22.57 6.33
N LEU A 91 4.05 21.60 6.42
CA LEU A 91 3.94 20.51 5.44
C LEU A 91 2.73 20.70 4.52
N VAL A 92 2.77 20.00 3.41
CA VAL A 92 1.63 19.69 2.54
C VAL A 92 1.54 18.19 2.40
N ALA A 93 0.35 17.63 2.53
CA ALA A 93 0.12 16.21 2.24
C ALA A 93 0.33 15.93 0.75
N VAL A 94 0.96 14.81 0.42
CA VAL A 94 1.09 14.35 -0.97
C VAL A 94 -0.25 13.78 -1.45
N ASN A 95 -1.04 13.23 -0.51
CA ASN A 95 -2.26 12.49 -0.78
C ASN A 95 -3.25 12.58 0.40
N GLY A 96 -4.08 11.55 0.61
CA GLY A 96 -5.16 11.48 1.59
C GLY A 96 -4.76 11.45 3.08
N LEU A 97 -3.64 12.02 3.48
CA LEU A 97 -3.17 12.04 4.87
C LEU A 97 -4.19 12.67 5.82
N MET A 98 -4.61 11.93 6.82
CA MET A 98 -5.46 12.44 7.89
C MET A 98 -4.63 13.07 9.02
N TRP A 99 -4.58 14.40 9.08
CA TRP A 99 -3.75 15.15 10.03
C TRP A 99 -3.87 14.75 11.50
N PRO A 100 -5.08 14.41 12.03
CA PRO A 100 -5.18 13.96 13.43
C PRO A 100 -4.41 12.68 13.73
N THR A 101 -4.21 11.82 12.73
CA THR A 101 -3.54 10.51 12.91
C THR A 101 -2.03 10.64 13.02
N VAL A 102 -1.45 11.78 12.62
CA VAL A 102 0.00 12.03 12.65
C VAL A 102 0.41 13.00 13.75
N GLU A 103 -0.51 13.50 14.58
CA GLU A 103 -0.16 14.31 15.74
C GLU A 103 0.72 13.49 16.70
N SER A 104 1.83 14.06 17.12
CA SER A 104 2.84 13.46 18.01
C SER A 104 3.64 12.30 17.38
N GLU A 105 3.52 12.08 16.07
CA GLU A 105 4.34 11.07 15.40
C GLU A 105 5.77 11.55 15.17
N GLY A 106 6.72 10.61 15.33
CA GLY A 106 8.07 10.76 14.82
C GLY A 106 8.09 10.75 13.30
N LEU A 107 9.05 11.43 12.75
CA LEU A 107 9.24 11.50 11.29
C LEU A 107 10.70 11.78 10.91
N SER A 108 11.03 11.58 9.65
CA SER A 108 12.29 12.03 9.06
C SER A 108 12.02 12.92 7.86
N VAL A 109 12.77 14.01 7.75
CA VAL A 109 12.82 14.83 6.52
C VAL A 109 13.97 14.32 5.67
N ALA A 110 13.68 13.85 4.46
CA ALA A 110 14.66 13.35 3.51
C ALA A 110 15.19 14.50 2.64
N THR A 111 16.43 14.90 2.86
CA THR A 111 17.06 15.98 2.09
C THR A 111 17.58 15.48 0.74
N GLN A 112 17.77 16.38 -0.22
CA GLN A 112 18.37 16.08 -1.53
C GLN A 112 19.75 15.38 -1.44
N SER A 113 20.51 15.62 -0.37
CA SER A 113 21.79 14.97 -0.14
C SER A 113 21.69 13.53 0.37
N GLY A 114 20.48 13.01 0.59
CA GLY A 114 20.23 11.69 1.17
C GLY A 114 20.33 11.65 2.70
N ARG A 115 20.55 12.79 3.38
CA ARG A 115 20.46 12.85 4.85
C ARG A 115 19.00 12.78 5.29
N GLN A 116 18.77 12.11 6.40
CA GLN A 116 17.47 12.10 7.07
C GLN A 116 17.60 12.90 8.38
N ILE A 117 16.80 13.94 8.51
CA ILE A 117 16.76 14.80 9.72
C ILE A 117 15.52 14.43 10.52
N ARG A 118 15.73 14.00 11.74
CA ARG A 118 14.64 13.58 12.64
C ARG A 118 13.84 14.77 13.15
N GLY A 119 12.58 14.51 13.45
CA GLY A 119 11.68 15.47 14.07
C GLY A 119 10.36 14.81 14.46
N SER A 120 9.42 15.63 14.88
CA SER A 120 8.07 15.20 15.24
C SER A 120 7.01 16.17 14.76
N MET A 121 5.83 15.62 14.43
CA MET A 121 4.65 16.39 14.05
C MET A 121 3.94 16.87 15.30
N VAL A 122 3.75 18.18 15.44
CA VAL A 122 3.15 18.78 16.64
C VAL A 122 2.13 19.86 16.28
N LEU A 123 1.18 20.09 17.18
CA LEU A 123 0.37 21.30 17.12
C LEU A 123 1.25 22.54 17.38
N ALA A 124 1.18 23.56 16.53
CA ALA A 124 2.06 24.73 16.59
C ALA A 124 2.07 25.41 17.98
N ASN A 125 0.93 25.43 18.66
CA ASN A 125 0.79 25.88 20.05
C ASN A 125 0.14 24.79 20.90
N GLY A 126 0.84 23.65 21.07
CA GLY A 126 0.29 22.41 21.65
C GLY A 126 0.40 22.30 23.17
N ALA A 127 1.06 23.22 23.88
CA ALA A 127 1.29 23.09 25.31
C ALA A 127 0.00 23.42 26.13
N ALA A 128 -0.70 22.40 26.62
CA ALA A 128 -1.98 22.52 27.30
C ALA A 128 -1.93 23.42 28.54
N HIS A 129 -0.78 23.51 29.21
CA HIS A 129 -0.62 24.36 30.41
C HIS A 129 -0.59 25.87 30.12
N VAL A 130 -0.33 26.25 28.86
CA VAL A 130 -0.27 27.67 28.44
C VAL A 130 -1.25 28.00 27.32
N ASN A 131 -1.90 26.98 26.73
CA ASN A 131 -2.92 27.14 25.70
C ASN A 131 -4.14 26.26 26.00
N LYS A 132 -5.22 26.88 26.49
CA LYS A 132 -6.47 26.18 26.82
C LYS A 132 -7.18 25.59 25.60
N GLU A 133 -6.89 26.10 24.40
CA GLU A 133 -7.48 25.66 23.14
C GLU A 133 -6.71 24.48 22.51
N ALA A 134 -5.59 24.07 23.10
CA ALA A 134 -4.76 22.98 22.53
C ALA A 134 -5.55 21.68 22.29
N SER A 135 -6.52 21.36 23.18
CA SER A 135 -7.36 20.15 23.06
C SER A 135 -8.44 20.25 21.97
N THR A 136 -8.85 21.45 21.58
CA THR A 136 -9.97 21.71 20.65
C THR A 136 -9.53 22.33 19.33
N ALA A 137 -8.28 22.78 19.22
CA ALA A 137 -7.76 23.36 18.00
C ALA A 137 -7.84 22.32 16.85
N PRO A 138 -8.23 22.72 15.63
CA PRO A 138 -8.25 21.80 14.49
C PRO A 138 -6.85 21.25 14.21
N ARG A 139 -6.77 19.99 13.77
CA ARG A 139 -5.56 19.35 13.27
C ARG A 139 -5.59 19.37 11.76
N ASN A 140 -4.80 20.23 11.17
CA ASN A 140 -4.72 20.41 9.71
C ASN A 140 -3.36 21.04 9.33
N ALA A 141 -3.13 21.23 8.03
CA ALA A 141 -1.89 21.78 7.49
C ALA A 141 -1.54 23.20 8.00
N ASP A 142 -2.51 23.96 8.51
CA ASP A 142 -2.27 25.34 8.98
C ASP A 142 -1.95 25.40 10.47
N THR A 143 -2.39 24.43 11.24
CA THR A 143 -2.24 24.40 12.68
C THR A 143 -1.16 23.47 13.19
N MET A 144 -0.72 22.53 12.34
CA MET A 144 0.32 21.56 12.66
C MET A 144 1.64 21.92 11.97
N GLU A 145 2.75 21.58 12.60
CA GLU A 145 4.10 21.86 12.10
C GLU A 145 5.08 20.79 12.57
N VAL A 146 6.18 20.64 11.83
CA VAL A 146 7.30 19.81 12.26
C VAL A 146 8.24 20.60 13.14
N ARG A 147 8.58 20.02 14.28
CA ARG A 147 9.70 20.42 15.11
C ARG A 147 10.83 19.42 14.90
N LEU A 148 11.98 19.92 14.41
CA LEU A 148 13.17 19.12 14.20
C LEU A 148 13.88 18.80 15.53
N ASP A 149 14.53 17.66 15.62
CA ASP A 149 15.37 17.26 16.74
C ASP A 149 16.79 17.89 16.61
N GLU A 150 16.82 19.15 16.16
CA GLU A 150 18.01 19.96 15.93
C GLU A 150 17.83 21.34 16.57
N ARG A 151 18.94 22.00 16.88
CA ARG A 151 18.91 23.36 17.44
C ARG A 151 18.70 24.38 16.32
N THR A 152 17.46 24.57 15.92
CA THR A 152 17.06 25.55 14.92
C THR A 152 16.00 26.48 15.50
N GLU A 153 16.27 27.77 15.53
CA GLU A 153 15.37 28.84 15.99
C GLU A 153 15.02 29.82 14.87
N ARG A 154 15.64 29.64 13.70
CA ARG A 154 15.46 30.49 12.50
C ARG A 154 15.52 29.66 11.22
N ALA A 155 14.85 30.16 10.19
CA ALA A 155 14.78 29.50 8.89
C ALA A 155 16.18 29.23 8.27
N GLU A 156 17.14 30.14 8.46
CA GLU A 156 18.49 29.99 7.95
C GLU A 156 19.21 28.79 8.56
N GLU A 157 19.01 28.55 9.85
CA GLU A 157 19.62 27.42 10.56
C GLU A 157 19.04 26.09 10.05
N THR A 158 17.74 26.05 9.78
CA THR A 158 17.08 24.88 9.18
C THR A 158 17.61 24.61 7.76
N ARG A 159 17.79 25.64 6.94
CA ARG A 159 18.40 25.50 5.60
C ARG A 159 19.84 25.00 5.65
N LEU A 160 20.61 25.40 6.66
CA LEU A 160 21.99 24.89 6.84
C LEU A 160 22.03 23.38 7.11
N LEU A 161 20.93 22.75 7.57
CA LEU A 161 20.82 21.29 7.66
C LEU A 161 20.65 20.63 6.28
N GLY A 162 20.40 21.40 5.23
CA GLY A 162 20.14 20.94 3.88
C GLY A 162 18.66 20.73 3.57
N ILE A 163 17.77 21.17 4.45
CA ILE A 163 16.30 21.06 4.24
C ILE A 163 15.85 22.18 3.31
N GLU A 164 15.06 21.79 2.28
CA GLU A 164 14.47 22.71 1.31
C GLU A 164 12.97 22.42 1.10
N VAL A 165 12.30 23.37 0.46
CA VAL A 165 10.92 23.17 0.00
C VAL A 165 10.89 22.06 -1.05
N GLY A 166 9.98 21.11 -0.88
CA GLY A 166 9.86 19.94 -1.74
C GLY A 166 10.52 18.68 -1.18
N ASP A 167 11.29 18.76 -0.09
CA ASP A 167 11.83 17.57 0.57
C ASP A 167 10.70 16.70 1.12
N TYR A 168 10.84 15.37 0.95
CA TYR A 168 9.87 14.41 1.44
C TYR A 168 9.94 14.23 2.95
N VAL A 169 8.79 13.92 3.54
CA VAL A 169 8.65 13.63 4.97
C VAL A 169 8.08 12.25 5.16
N TYR A 170 8.86 11.39 5.82
CA TYR A 170 8.52 10.01 6.15
C TYR A 170 8.04 9.94 7.59
N PHE A 171 6.76 9.63 7.79
CA PHE A 171 6.23 9.35 9.14
C PHE A 171 6.67 7.96 9.60
N ASP A 172 6.95 7.82 10.88
CA ASP A 172 7.34 6.53 11.46
C ASP A 172 6.19 5.52 11.34
N PRO A 173 6.42 4.31 10.80
CA PRO A 173 5.37 3.31 10.62
C PRO A 173 4.90 2.69 11.94
N ARG A 174 5.75 2.63 12.96
CA ARG A 174 5.50 2.02 14.27
C ARG A 174 5.00 0.58 14.16
N VAL A 175 5.75 -0.26 13.46
CA VAL A 175 5.36 -1.65 13.21
C VAL A 175 5.36 -2.45 14.52
N GLU A 176 4.24 -3.10 14.82
CA GLU A 176 4.09 -4.01 15.96
C GLU A 176 3.42 -5.31 15.51
N VAL A 177 4.05 -6.43 15.84
CA VAL A 177 3.48 -7.78 15.61
C VAL A 177 3.23 -8.43 16.97
N SER A 178 1.98 -8.75 17.26
CA SER A 178 1.60 -9.37 18.53
C SER A 178 1.76 -10.89 18.50
N GLY A 179 1.96 -11.49 19.67
CA GLY A 179 1.97 -12.97 19.79
C GLY A 179 0.64 -13.65 19.38
N ALA A 180 -0.46 -12.90 19.34
CA ALA A 180 -1.76 -13.38 18.88
C ALA A 180 -1.95 -13.26 17.36
N GLY A 181 -0.96 -12.73 16.62
CA GLY A 181 -1.00 -12.64 15.16
C GLY A 181 -1.52 -11.31 14.60
N PHE A 182 -1.87 -10.35 15.44
CA PHE A 182 -2.22 -9.00 14.97
C PHE A 182 -0.99 -8.21 14.56
N ILE A 183 -1.13 -7.45 13.49
CA ILE A 183 -0.13 -6.53 12.97
C ILE A 183 -0.73 -5.13 13.01
N ARG A 184 -0.01 -4.19 13.61
CA ARG A 184 -0.37 -2.77 13.67
C ARG A 184 0.77 -1.96 13.09
N SER A 185 0.44 -1.03 12.23
CA SER A 185 1.40 -0.11 11.61
C SER A 185 0.66 0.98 10.86
N ARG A 186 1.35 2.04 10.47
CA ARG A 186 0.95 2.82 9.30
C ARG A 186 1.33 2.06 8.04
N PHE A 187 0.64 2.33 6.94
CA PHE A 187 1.03 1.87 5.60
C PHE A 187 0.85 0.37 5.36
N ILE A 188 -0.03 -0.30 6.13
CA ILE A 188 -0.51 -1.65 5.81
C ILE A 188 -1.21 -1.60 4.44
N ASP A 189 -1.93 -0.53 4.19
CA ASP A 189 -2.39 -0.04 2.90
C ASP A 189 -1.18 0.47 2.08
N ASP A 190 -0.70 -0.15 1.00
CA ASP A 190 -1.12 -1.48 0.53
C ASP A 190 0.05 -2.47 0.55
N LYS A 191 1.05 -2.20 1.39
CA LYS A 191 2.22 -3.09 1.57
C LYS A 191 1.82 -4.51 1.99
N ALA A 192 0.66 -4.64 2.63
CA ALA A 192 0.10 -5.94 2.98
C ALA A 192 -0.20 -6.79 1.73
N CYS A 193 -0.83 -6.22 0.71
CA CYS A 193 -1.12 -6.95 -0.52
C CYS A 193 0.16 -7.24 -1.32
N VAL A 194 1.14 -6.34 -1.31
CA VAL A 194 2.45 -6.63 -1.90
C VAL A 194 3.10 -7.84 -1.22
N ALA A 195 3.08 -7.91 0.12
CA ALA A 195 3.61 -9.06 0.84
C ALA A 195 2.81 -10.34 0.57
N CYS A 196 1.47 -10.26 0.46
CA CYS A 196 0.61 -11.37 0.07
C CYS A 196 0.94 -11.88 -1.33
N LEU A 197 1.16 -10.97 -2.29
CA LEU A 197 1.54 -11.31 -3.66
C LEU A 197 2.89 -12.03 -3.71
N LEU A 198 3.90 -11.50 -3.00
CA LEU A 198 5.23 -12.14 -2.93
C LEU A 198 5.15 -13.53 -2.29
N ALA A 199 4.38 -13.70 -1.23
CA ALA A 199 4.19 -15.01 -0.58
C ALA A 199 3.46 -16.00 -1.48
N ALA A 200 2.43 -15.55 -2.21
CA ALA A 200 1.71 -16.37 -3.18
C ALA A 200 2.60 -16.84 -4.32
N VAL A 201 3.39 -15.94 -4.89
CA VAL A 201 4.33 -16.24 -5.97
C VAL A 201 5.42 -17.21 -5.47
N LYS A 202 5.96 -16.98 -4.28
CA LYS A 202 6.92 -17.89 -3.65
C LYS A 202 6.35 -19.30 -3.49
N GLY A 203 5.14 -19.43 -2.93
CA GLY A 203 4.49 -20.73 -2.78
C GLY A 203 4.24 -21.44 -4.12
N MET A 204 3.89 -20.69 -5.17
CA MET A 204 3.74 -21.21 -6.52
C MET A 204 5.08 -21.71 -7.08
N VAL A 205 6.16 -20.94 -6.94
CA VAL A 205 7.52 -21.31 -7.42
C VAL A 205 8.04 -22.53 -6.68
N GLU A 206 7.90 -22.59 -5.37
CA GLU A 206 8.32 -23.74 -4.54
C GLU A 206 7.56 -25.02 -4.89
N ALA A 207 6.27 -24.89 -5.25
CA ALA A 207 5.45 -25.99 -5.74
C ALA A 207 5.76 -26.36 -7.21
N GLN A 208 6.68 -25.66 -7.88
CA GLN A 208 6.99 -25.80 -9.31
C GLN A 208 5.74 -25.70 -10.20
N ALA A 209 4.78 -24.87 -9.79
CA ALA A 209 3.55 -24.66 -10.55
C ALA A 209 3.72 -23.53 -11.56
N THR A 210 3.04 -23.67 -12.70
CA THR A 210 3.03 -22.66 -13.76
C THR A 210 1.66 -22.00 -13.79
N PRO A 211 1.56 -20.67 -13.90
CA PRO A 211 0.29 -19.97 -14.07
C PRO A 211 -0.52 -20.54 -15.25
N ALA A 212 -1.85 -20.56 -15.11
CA ALA A 212 -2.71 -21.03 -16.20
C ALA A 212 -2.63 -20.14 -17.44
N GLN A 213 -2.40 -18.84 -17.24
CA GLN A 213 -2.24 -17.85 -18.32
C GLN A 213 -0.96 -17.05 -18.11
N ARG A 214 -0.39 -16.51 -19.18
CA ARG A 214 0.68 -15.51 -19.08
C ARG A 214 0.22 -14.41 -18.13
N THR A 215 1.06 -14.10 -17.14
CA THR A 215 0.72 -13.18 -16.06
C THR A 215 1.76 -12.07 -15.95
N THR A 216 1.29 -10.84 -15.78
CA THR A 216 2.11 -9.68 -15.45
C THR A 216 1.77 -9.24 -14.02
N LEU A 217 2.78 -9.12 -13.18
CA LEU A 217 2.64 -8.47 -11.88
C LEU A 217 3.03 -7.01 -12.05
N LEU A 218 2.16 -6.09 -11.63
CA LEU A 218 2.42 -4.66 -11.61
C LEU A 218 2.51 -4.21 -10.15
N ILE A 219 3.69 -3.79 -9.72
CA ILE A 219 3.83 -3.11 -8.44
C ILE A 219 3.82 -1.61 -8.73
N SER A 220 2.68 -0.99 -8.45
CA SER A 220 2.48 0.42 -8.75
C SER A 220 3.04 1.33 -7.66
N ASN A 221 3.22 2.59 -7.98
CA ASN A 221 3.89 3.56 -7.11
C ASN A 221 3.24 4.96 -7.11
N PHE A 222 2.03 5.09 -7.65
CA PHE A 222 1.22 6.30 -7.66
C PHE A 222 -0.28 5.99 -7.47
N GLU A 223 -0.62 4.91 -6.79
CA GLU A 223 -2.01 4.55 -6.52
C GLU A 223 -2.70 5.62 -5.69
N GLU A 224 -2.10 6.03 -4.59
CA GLU A 224 -2.61 6.96 -3.58
C GLU A 224 -2.95 8.37 -4.13
N VAL A 225 -2.53 8.66 -5.35
CA VAL A 225 -2.88 9.88 -6.09
C VAL A 225 -3.67 9.59 -7.37
N GLY A 226 -4.15 8.35 -7.53
CA GLY A 226 -5.16 7.94 -8.51
C GLY A 226 -4.65 7.69 -9.93
N HIS A 227 -3.34 7.41 -10.12
CA HIS A 227 -2.80 7.10 -11.44
C HIS A 227 -1.67 6.05 -11.44
N GLY A 228 -1.76 5.05 -10.53
CA GLY A 228 -0.79 3.97 -10.41
C GLY A 228 -0.91 2.92 -11.51
N GLY A 229 -2.06 2.33 -11.69
CA GLY A 229 -2.31 1.22 -12.61
C GLY A 229 -2.64 1.63 -14.05
N MET A 230 -2.33 2.85 -14.48
CA MET A 230 -2.82 3.40 -15.74
C MET A 230 -1.99 3.03 -16.97
N ASP A 231 -0.71 2.80 -16.82
CA ASP A 231 0.22 2.57 -17.91
C ASP A 231 1.05 1.30 -17.70
N SER A 232 1.75 0.91 -18.74
CA SER A 232 2.67 -0.24 -18.71
C SER A 232 2.01 -1.62 -18.55
N VAL A 233 0.68 -1.68 -18.56
CA VAL A 233 -0.06 -2.94 -18.61
C VAL A 233 -0.07 -3.46 -20.06
N PRO A 234 0.10 -4.78 -20.31
CA PRO A 234 0.06 -5.30 -21.67
C PRO A 234 -1.21 -4.93 -22.42
N ALA A 235 -1.08 -4.47 -23.67
CA ALA A 235 -2.22 -4.02 -24.49
C ALA A 235 -3.26 -5.13 -24.78
N ASP A 236 -2.84 -6.39 -24.70
CA ASP A 236 -3.69 -7.56 -24.89
C ASP A 236 -4.23 -8.16 -23.58
N LEU A 237 -4.18 -7.40 -22.49
CA LEU A 237 -4.67 -7.83 -21.19
C LEU A 237 -6.16 -8.22 -21.27
N TYR A 238 -6.48 -9.41 -20.76
CA TYR A 238 -7.84 -9.91 -20.72
C TYR A 238 -8.53 -9.64 -19.35
N GLU A 239 -7.78 -9.81 -18.25
CA GLU A 239 -8.29 -9.57 -16.90
C GLU A 239 -7.21 -9.05 -15.96
N MET A 240 -7.62 -8.24 -14.99
CA MET A 240 -6.79 -7.67 -13.94
C MET A 240 -7.42 -7.96 -12.59
N VAL A 241 -6.64 -8.52 -11.68
CA VAL A 241 -7.03 -8.58 -10.26
C VAL A 241 -6.20 -7.55 -9.50
N VAL A 242 -6.90 -6.58 -8.95
CA VAL A 242 -6.32 -5.59 -8.04
C VAL A 242 -6.21 -6.24 -6.68
N LEU A 243 -5.04 -6.20 -6.13
CA LEU A 243 -4.76 -6.55 -4.75
C LEU A 243 -4.65 -5.24 -3.99
N ASP A 244 -5.61 -4.98 -3.13
CA ASP A 244 -5.67 -3.75 -2.38
C ASP A 244 -6.53 -3.97 -1.13
N MET A 245 -6.18 -3.34 -0.02
CA MET A 245 -6.76 -3.64 1.27
C MET A 245 -8.29 -3.52 1.29
N ALA A 246 -8.93 -4.35 2.08
CA ALA A 246 -10.37 -4.31 2.30
C ALA A 246 -10.71 -3.47 3.54
N CYS A 247 -11.63 -2.52 3.37
CA CYS A 247 -12.08 -1.69 4.48
C CYS A 247 -12.88 -2.49 5.51
N ILE A 248 -12.65 -2.19 6.79
CA ILE A 248 -13.47 -2.65 7.91
C ILE A 248 -14.27 -1.48 8.44
N GLY A 249 -15.58 -1.68 8.67
CA GLY A 249 -16.41 -0.60 9.17
C GLY A 249 -17.87 -1.03 9.38
N GLU A 250 -18.66 -0.11 9.94
CA GLU A 250 -20.09 -0.35 10.18
C GLU A 250 -20.83 -0.66 8.88
N GLY A 251 -21.58 -1.77 8.87
CA GLY A 251 -22.36 -2.22 7.72
C GLY A 251 -21.57 -3.02 6.68
N LEU A 252 -20.26 -3.23 6.88
CA LEU A 252 -19.42 -4.12 6.08
C LEU A 252 -19.38 -5.54 6.68
N ARG A 253 -19.07 -6.53 5.84
CA ARG A 253 -18.88 -7.92 6.25
C ARG A 253 -17.42 -8.24 6.52
N GLY A 254 -16.50 -7.47 5.94
CA GLY A 254 -15.06 -7.63 6.10
C GLY A 254 -14.65 -7.47 7.57
N ASP A 255 -13.66 -8.24 7.97
CA ASP A 255 -13.02 -8.19 9.27
C ASP A 255 -11.51 -8.40 9.15
N GLU A 256 -10.77 -8.32 10.26
CA GLU A 256 -9.32 -8.46 10.29
C GLU A 256 -8.80 -9.89 9.99
N PHE A 257 -9.66 -10.88 9.88
CA PHE A 257 -9.28 -12.30 9.84
C PHE A 257 -9.43 -12.94 8.46
N HIS A 258 -10.15 -12.28 7.54
CA HIS A 258 -10.52 -12.84 6.25
C HIS A 258 -10.11 -11.95 5.08
N CYS A 259 -9.95 -12.59 3.92
CA CYS A 259 -9.88 -11.89 2.64
C CYS A 259 -11.28 -11.38 2.25
N SER A 260 -11.34 -10.22 1.63
CA SER A 260 -12.58 -9.68 1.07
C SER A 260 -12.48 -9.47 -0.43
N ILE A 261 -13.63 -9.42 -1.10
CA ILE A 261 -13.77 -9.02 -2.50
C ILE A 261 -14.65 -7.78 -2.58
N CYS A 262 -14.12 -6.71 -3.15
CA CYS A 262 -14.88 -5.49 -3.42
C CYS A 262 -15.71 -5.66 -4.69
N LEU A 263 -17.04 -5.61 -4.57
CA LEU A 263 -17.94 -5.73 -5.72
C LEU A 263 -18.21 -4.39 -6.41
N LYS A 264 -18.01 -3.27 -5.68
CA LYS A 264 -18.21 -1.92 -6.19
C LYS A 264 -17.42 -0.93 -5.35
N ASP A 265 -16.74 0.01 -6.00
CA ASP A 265 -16.12 1.19 -5.39
C ASP A 265 -16.86 2.49 -5.77
N SER A 266 -16.23 3.65 -5.52
CA SER A 266 -16.78 4.97 -5.90
C SER A 266 -16.95 5.16 -7.41
N SER A 267 -16.14 4.45 -8.23
CA SER A 267 -16.14 4.55 -9.70
C SER A 267 -17.25 3.71 -10.35
N GLY A 268 -17.76 2.70 -9.65
CA GLY A 268 -18.79 1.79 -10.16
C GLY A 268 -18.56 0.33 -9.78
N PRO A 269 -19.39 -0.60 -10.29
CA PRO A 269 -19.22 -2.01 -10.06
C PRO A 269 -18.01 -2.57 -10.80
N TYR A 270 -17.28 -3.48 -10.14
CA TYR A 270 -16.27 -4.33 -10.77
C TYR A 270 -16.90 -5.37 -11.72
N SER A 271 -16.08 -6.06 -12.50
CA SER A 271 -16.55 -7.05 -13.49
C SER A 271 -17.24 -8.22 -12.79
N LYS A 272 -18.55 -8.36 -13.03
CA LYS A 272 -19.36 -9.40 -12.40
C LYS A 272 -18.83 -10.80 -12.67
N ASP A 273 -18.52 -11.13 -13.94
CA ASP A 273 -18.08 -12.46 -14.33
C ASP A 273 -16.75 -12.86 -13.67
N LEU A 274 -15.80 -11.94 -13.59
CA LEU A 274 -14.53 -12.18 -12.92
C LEU A 274 -14.72 -12.29 -11.40
N SER A 275 -15.53 -11.42 -10.80
CA SER A 275 -15.84 -11.48 -9.37
C SER A 275 -16.56 -12.78 -8.97
N ASP A 276 -17.52 -13.22 -9.77
CA ASP A 276 -18.24 -14.49 -9.52
C ASP A 276 -17.30 -15.70 -9.68
N ARG A 277 -16.36 -15.67 -10.63
CA ARG A 277 -15.36 -16.72 -10.80
C ARG A 277 -14.41 -16.79 -9.60
N ILE A 278 -13.93 -15.65 -9.10
CA ILE A 278 -13.07 -15.60 -7.91
C ILE A 278 -13.81 -16.09 -6.67
N ARG A 279 -15.06 -15.70 -6.47
CA ARG A 279 -15.90 -16.21 -5.37
C ARG A 279 -16.09 -17.72 -5.47
N GLY A 280 -16.44 -18.23 -6.67
CA GLY A 280 -16.55 -19.66 -6.88
C GLY A 280 -15.22 -20.41 -6.69
N LEU A 281 -14.09 -19.79 -6.98
CA LEU A 281 -12.76 -20.36 -6.67
C LEU A 281 -12.55 -20.43 -5.15
N ALA A 282 -12.80 -19.37 -4.42
CA ALA A 282 -12.69 -19.32 -2.97
C ALA A 282 -13.55 -20.42 -2.32
N ASP A 283 -14.81 -20.56 -2.74
CA ASP A 283 -15.72 -21.63 -2.27
C ASP A 283 -15.14 -23.04 -2.51
N ARG A 284 -14.63 -23.30 -3.73
CA ARG A 284 -14.00 -24.59 -4.08
C ARG A 284 -12.75 -24.91 -3.26
N ARG A 285 -12.07 -23.87 -2.78
CA ARG A 285 -10.82 -23.98 -2.00
C ARG A 285 -11.04 -23.91 -0.49
N GLY A 286 -12.26 -23.59 -0.06
CA GLY A 286 -12.60 -23.44 1.36
C GLY A 286 -12.00 -22.18 1.98
N ILE A 287 -11.81 -21.13 1.18
CA ILE A 287 -11.39 -19.80 1.63
C ILE A 287 -12.64 -18.99 1.90
N ASP A 288 -12.78 -18.47 3.11
CA ASP A 288 -13.92 -17.61 3.49
C ASP A 288 -13.71 -16.20 2.95
N LEU A 289 -14.32 -15.92 1.79
CA LEU A 289 -14.18 -14.66 1.06
C LEU A 289 -15.37 -13.75 1.32
N HIS A 290 -15.17 -12.61 1.95
CA HIS A 290 -16.22 -11.67 2.32
C HIS A 290 -16.52 -10.66 1.18
N PRO A 291 -17.73 -10.66 0.59
CA PRO A 291 -18.11 -9.65 -0.41
C PRO A 291 -18.57 -8.36 0.25
N ASP A 292 -18.04 -7.21 -0.24
CA ASP A 292 -18.37 -5.87 0.26
C ASP A 292 -18.46 -4.82 -0.84
N ILE A 293 -18.93 -3.61 -0.46
CA ILE A 293 -19.03 -2.42 -1.30
C ILE A 293 -18.43 -1.23 -0.54
N TYR A 294 -17.51 -0.50 -1.18
CA TYR A 294 -16.82 0.64 -0.58
C TYR A 294 -17.15 1.95 -1.29
N PRO A 295 -18.09 2.78 -0.78
CA PRO A 295 -18.61 3.94 -1.52
C PRO A 295 -17.62 5.09 -1.74
N TYR A 296 -16.53 5.16 -0.95
CA TYR A 296 -15.53 6.24 -1.01
C TYR A 296 -14.12 5.74 -1.35
N TYR A 297 -14.05 4.57 -1.93
CA TYR A 297 -12.82 3.87 -2.26
C TYR A 297 -12.49 4.02 -3.74
N GLY A 298 -11.24 4.00 -4.11
CA GLY A 298 -10.75 3.88 -5.48
C GLY A 298 -9.61 2.87 -5.53
N SER A 299 -9.16 2.49 -6.71
CA SER A 299 -8.06 1.54 -6.87
C SER A 299 -7.34 1.72 -8.20
N ASP A 300 -6.19 1.07 -8.35
CA ASP A 300 -5.49 0.95 -9.63
C ASP A 300 -6.38 0.39 -10.75
N GLY A 301 -7.32 -0.50 -10.41
CA GLY A 301 -8.27 -1.04 -11.39
C GLY A 301 -9.26 0.00 -11.91
N SER A 302 -9.77 0.85 -11.03
CA SER A 302 -10.62 1.97 -11.45
C SER A 302 -9.83 3.05 -12.19
N ALA A 303 -8.55 3.25 -11.85
CA ALA A 303 -7.62 4.11 -12.61
C ALA A 303 -7.36 3.54 -14.02
N TYR A 304 -7.10 2.23 -14.13
CA TYR A 304 -6.93 1.53 -15.40
C TYR A 304 -8.15 1.76 -16.34
N TRP A 305 -9.36 1.56 -15.86
CA TRP A 305 -10.55 1.80 -16.67
C TRP A 305 -10.72 3.28 -17.08
N ARG A 306 -10.44 4.22 -16.18
CA ARG A 306 -10.47 5.66 -16.51
C ARG A 306 -9.48 6.04 -17.61
N SER A 307 -8.37 5.31 -17.73
CA SER A 307 -7.38 5.51 -18.80
C SER A 307 -7.74 4.84 -20.15
N GLY A 308 -8.89 4.17 -20.21
CA GLY A 308 -9.37 3.49 -21.43
C GLY A 308 -9.10 1.99 -21.47
N GLY A 309 -8.64 1.40 -20.35
CA GLY A 309 -8.44 -0.04 -20.23
C GLY A 309 -9.72 -0.84 -20.52
N GLN A 310 -9.59 -2.00 -21.16
CA GLN A 310 -10.72 -2.83 -21.62
C GLN A 310 -10.80 -4.18 -20.92
N ALA A 311 -9.82 -4.55 -20.10
CA ALA A 311 -9.82 -5.81 -19.38
C ALA A 311 -10.94 -5.88 -18.32
N GLN A 312 -11.37 -7.10 -17.98
CA GLN A 312 -12.18 -7.32 -16.79
C GLN A 312 -11.35 -7.00 -15.54
N VAL A 313 -11.97 -6.39 -14.54
CA VAL A 313 -11.29 -6.04 -13.29
C VAL A 313 -12.06 -6.58 -12.10
N ALA A 314 -11.37 -7.14 -11.13
CA ALA A 314 -11.86 -7.47 -9.79
C ALA A 314 -10.86 -6.96 -8.74
N LEU A 315 -11.31 -6.78 -7.50
CA LEU A 315 -10.46 -6.35 -6.40
C LEU A 315 -10.66 -7.28 -5.20
N ILE A 316 -9.53 -7.80 -4.68
CA ILE A 316 -9.47 -8.60 -3.45
C ILE A 316 -8.37 -8.07 -2.53
N GLY A 317 -8.55 -8.26 -1.23
CA GLY A 317 -7.51 -7.93 -0.26
C GLY A 317 -7.82 -8.34 1.16
N PRO A 318 -6.82 -8.32 2.05
CA PRO A 318 -7.02 -8.60 3.47
C PRO A 318 -7.78 -7.47 4.14
N GLY A 319 -8.59 -7.81 5.16
CA GLY A 319 -9.26 -6.79 5.95
C GLY A 319 -8.26 -5.96 6.76
N VAL A 320 -8.35 -4.64 6.62
CA VAL A 320 -7.54 -3.65 7.35
C VAL A 320 -8.45 -2.64 8.02
N ASP A 321 -8.32 -2.54 9.34
CA ASP A 321 -9.06 -1.55 10.13
C ASP A 321 -8.31 -0.22 10.18
N THR A 322 -9.05 0.88 10.21
CA THR A 322 -8.52 2.25 10.36
C THR A 322 -7.56 2.67 9.24
N SER A 323 -7.88 2.29 7.97
CA SER A 323 -7.08 2.70 6.81
C SER A 323 -6.82 4.21 6.77
N HIS A 324 -5.67 4.63 6.22
CA HIS A 324 -5.13 5.99 6.26
C HIS A 324 -4.78 6.52 7.67
N GLY A 325 -4.80 5.64 8.68
CA GLY A 325 -4.47 5.96 10.07
C GLY A 325 -3.29 5.16 10.62
N TYR A 326 -3.43 4.73 11.89
CA TYR A 326 -2.60 3.69 12.48
C TYR A 326 -3.38 2.39 12.39
N GLU A 327 -3.08 1.65 11.36
CA GLU A 327 -3.86 0.56 10.82
C GLU A 327 -3.65 -0.75 11.56
N ARG A 328 -4.57 -1.70 11.34
CA ARG A 328 -4.56 -2.99 11.98
C ARG A 328 -5.10 -4.08 11.06
N THR A 329 -4.43 -5.24 11.06
CA THR A 329 -4.86 -6.48 10.39
C THR A 329 -4.40 -7.69 11.18
N HIS A 330 -4.73 -8.89 10.71
CA HIS A 330 -4.29 -10.16 11.29
C HIS A 330 -3.61 -11.04 10.23
N LYS A 331 -2.62 -11.83 10.65
CA LYS A 331 -1.89 -12.75 9.77
C LYS A 331 -2.80 -13.73 9.01
N ASP A 332 -3.98 -14.07 9.57
CA ASP A 332 -4.91 -15.00 8.93
C ASP A 332 -5.51 -14.39 7.66
N ALA A 333 -5.97 -13.12 7.70
CA ALA A 333 -6.44 -12.42 6.51
C ALA A 333 -5.36 -12.32 5.42
N LEU A 334 -4.11 -12.08 5.82
CA LEU A 334 -2.97 -12.04 4.89
C LEU A 334 -2.72 -13.41 4.25
N THR A 335 -2.77 -14.47 5.06
CA THR A 335 -2.54 -15.85 4.59
C THR A 335 -3.65 -16.29 3.64
N ASP A 336 -4.92 -16.00 3.96
CA ASP A 336 -6.07 -16.31 3.12
C ASP A 336 -6.00 -15.55 1.78
N THR A 337 -5.60 -14.27 1.82
CA THR A 337 -5.39 -13.46 0.62
C THR A 337 -4.28 -14.05 -0.26
N ALA A 338 -3.12 -14.36 0.31
CA ALA A 338 -2.02 -14.97 -0.42
C ALA A 338 -2.40 -16.35 -1.00
N GLN A 339 -3.17 -17.15 -0.25
CA GLN A 339 -3.68 -18.42 -0.72
C GLN A 339 -4.62 -18.25 -1.93
N LEU A 340 -5.54 -17.29 -1.87
CA LEU A 340 -6.47 -17.00 -2.96
C LEU A 340 -5.73 -16.52 -4.22
N ILE A 341 -4.71 -15.68 -4.06
CA ILE A 341 -3.83 -15.23 -5.16
C ILE A 341 -3.15 -16.42 -5.83
N ALA A 342 -2.53 -17.32 -5.05
CA ALA A 342 -1.83 -18.48 -5.58
C ALA A 342 -2.77 -19.42 -6.33
N GLU A 343 -3.97 -19.68 -5.79
CA GLU A 343 -4.99 -20.49 -6.44
C GLU A 343 -5.53 -19.84 -7.73
N TYR A 344 -5.71 -18.49 -7.74
CA TYR A 344 -6.13 -17.76 -8.92
C TYR A 344 -5.11 -17.82 -10.07
N LEU A 345 -3.83 -17.74 -9.75
CA LEU A 345 -2.75 -17.80 -10.76
C LEU A 345 -2.82 -19.08 -11.58
N VAL A 346 -3.21 -20.22 -10.98
CA VAL A 346 -3.26 -21.55 -11.61
C VAL A 346 -4.68 -22.01 -11.98
N ASP A 347 -5.73 -21.23 -11.68
CA ASP A 347 -7.10 -21.53 -12.09
C ASP A 347 -7.30 -21.26 -13.58
N GLU A 348 -8.03 -22.16 -14.32
CA GLU A 348 -8.23 -22.10 -15.77
C GLU A 348 -9.31 -21.11 -16.23
#